data_19ba96d6df1cf966668199aa9ea9d1b4
#
_entry.id   19ba96d6df1cf966668199aa9ea9d1b4
#
_cell.length_a   1.000
_cell.length_b   1.000
_cell.length_c   1.000
_cell.angle_alpha   90.00
_cell.angle_beta   90.00
_cell.angle_gamma   90.00
#
_symmetry.space_group_name_H-M   'P 1'
#
loop_
_entity.id
_entity.type
_entity.pdbx_description
1 polymer ?
#
loop_
_entity_poly.entity_id
_entity_poly.type
_entity_poly.pdbx_seq_one_letter_code
_entity_poly.pdbx_strand_id
1 'polypeptide(L)'
;MEKEVFLGDAGTKGEFFLKLESVIKKPDYSVHKLVDRKGRKAMFYHFKYDEKLSHSHIVIGDCILVKATIAEHRSYNDEPFSYLNRVTVIDNKGSKGST
;
A
#
# COMPACT_ATOMS: atom_id res chain seq x y z
N MET A 1 -15.33 22.20 2.79
CA MET A 1 -15.16 20.83 3.31
C MET A 1 -13.85 20.26 2.81
N GLU A 2 -13.03 19.80 3.71
CA GLU A 2 -11.75 19.25 3.34
C GLU A 2 -11.89 17.85 2.76
N LYS A 3 -11.15 17.61 1.71
CA LYS A 3 -11.11 16.31 1.08
C LYS A 3 -10.12 15.42 1.81
N GLU A 4 -10.52 14.23 2.17
CA GLU A 4 -9.60 13.27 2.76
C GLU A 4 -8.57 12.81 1.74
N VAL A 5 -7.30 12.99 2.06
CA VAL A 5 -6.21 12.57 1.19
C VAL A 5 -5.43 11.39 1.74
N PHE A 6 -5.67 11.04 3.00
CA PHE A 6 -5.00 9.90 3.65
C PHE A 6 -6.02 8.81 3.97
N LEU A 7 -5.55 7.58 4.09
CA LEU A 7 -6.41 6.44 4.42
C LEU A 7 -7.04 6.55 5.79
N GLY A 8 -6.40 7.26 6.69
CA GLY A 8 -6.85 7.45 8.05
C GLY A 8 -5.81 8.18 8.85
N ASP A 9 -6.02 8.27 10.15
CA ASP A 9 -5.08 8.95 11.03
C ASP A 9 -3.83 8.12 11.27
N ALA A 10 -2.70 8.78 11.46
CA ALA A 10 -1.46 8.12 11.84
C ALA A 10 -1.67 7.35 13.15
N GLY A 11 -1.14 6.13 13.21
CA GLY A 11 -1.33 5.25 14.35
C GLY A 11 -2.49 4.27 14.20
N THR A 12 -3.34 4.46 13.21
CA THR A 12 -4.50 3.59 12.98
C THR A 12 -4.08 2.25 12.42
N LYS A 13 -4.58 1.18 13.02
CA LYS A 13 -4.39 -0.18 12.52
C LYS A 13 -5.70 -0.63 11.87
N GLY A 14 -5.62 -1.24 10.69
CA GLY A 14 -6.82 -1.69 10.02
C GLY A 14 -6.54 -2.47 8.76
N GLU A 15 -7.60 -2.76 8.04
CA GLU A 15 -7.53 -3.45 6.77
C GLU A 15 -7.87 -2.46 5.66
N PHE A 16 -7.10 -2.51 4.59
CA PHE A 16 -7.25 -1.57 3.47
C PHE A 16 -7.29 -2.32 2.16
N PHE A 17 -8.23 -1.95 1.31
CA PHE A 17 -8.34 -2.52 -0.03
C PHE A 17 -7.68 -1.55 -1.01
N LEU A 18 -6.57 -1.97 -1.59
CA LEU A 18 -5.70 -1.08 -2.37
C LEU A 18 -5.31 -1.73 -3.69
N LYS A 19 -5.06 -0.88 -4.67
CA LYS A 19 -4.55 -1.32 -5.98
C LYS A 19 -3.09 -0.92 -6.09
N LEU A 20 -2.24 -1.85 -6.50
CA LEU A 20 -0.81 -1.58 -6.67
C LEU A 20 -0.60 -0.79 -7.95
N GLU A 21 -0.11 0.45 -7.81
CA GLU A 21 0.13 1.34 -8.95
C GLU A 21 1.55 1.21 -9.50
N SER A 22 2.53 1.12 -8.62
CA SER A 22 3.91 1.03 -9.06
C SER A 22 4.80 0.39 -8.00
N VAL A 23 5.94 -0.12 -8.46
CA VAL A 23 6.95 -0.70 -7.59
C VAL A 23 8.29 -0.11 -8.00
N ILE A 24 9.00 0.46 -7.03
CA ILE A 24 10.35 0.97 -7.24
C ILE A 24 11.31 -0.01 -6.59
N LYS A 25 12.12 -0.69 -7.38
CA LYS A 25 13.05 -1.70 -6.88
C LYS A 25 14.38 -1.07 -6.51
N LYS A 26 14.84 -1.36 -5.30
CA LYS A 26 16.15 -0.97 -4.79
C LYS A 26 16.94 -2.23 -4.44
N PRO A 27 18.26 -2.13 -4.23
CA PRO A 27 19.06 -3.34 -3.96
C PRO A 27 18.61 -4.16 -2.77
N ASP A 28 18.17 -3.50 -1.68
CA ASP A 28 17.81 -4.19 -0.45
C ASP A 28 16.31 -4.20 -0.16
N TYR A 29 15.53 -3.44 -0.90
CA TYR A 29 14.10 -3.33 -0.66
C TYR A 29 13.38 -2.83 -1.90
N SER A 30 12.06 -2.87 -1.84
CA SER A 30 11.20 -2.31 -2.88
C SER A 30 10.21 -1.38 -2.23
N VAL A 31 9.86 -0.30 -2.93
CA VAL A 31 8.82 0.62 -2.49
C VAL A 31 7.57 0.34 -3.30
N HIS A 32 6.50 -0.04 -2.61
CA HIS A 32 5.21 -0.31 -3.26
C HIS A 32 4.31 0.90 -3.08
N LYS A 33 3.79 1.43 -4.18
CA LYS A 33 2.86 2.55 -4.18
C LYS A 33 1.48 2.05 -4.57
N LEU A 34 0.49 2.39 -3.77
CA LEU A 34 -0.86 1.87 -3.92
C LEU A 34 -1.86 3.02 -3.86
N VAL A 35 -3.08 2.71 -4.31
CA VAL A 35 -4.17 3.68 -4.28
C VAL A 35 -5.46 2.96 -3.93
N ASP A 36 -6.35 3.63 -3.16
CA ASP A 36 -7.66 3.08 -2.88
C ASP A 36 -8.69 3.57 -3.90
N ARG A 37 -9.95 3.19 -3.72
CA ARG A 37 -11.01 3.55 -4.65
C ARG A 37 -11.29 5.05 -4.72
N LYS A 38 -10.94 5.78 -3.67
CA LYS A 38 -11.16 7.22 -3.60
C LYS A 38 -9.96 8.02 -4.09
N GLY A 39 -8.93 7.33 -4.57
CA GLY A 39 -7.71 7.98 -5.04
C GLY A 39 -6.74 8.33 -3.94
N ARG A 40 -6.96 7.86 -2.72
CA ARG A 40 -6.04 8.10 -1.60
C ARG A 40 -4.86 7.16 -1.74
N LYS A 41 -3.67 7.71 -1.63
CA LYS A 41 -2.44 6.96 -1.91
C LYS A 41 -1.79 6.43 -0.66
N ALA A 42 -1.15 5.28 -0.80
CA ALA A 42 -0.42 4.62 0.28
C ALA A 42 0.90 4.10 -0.26
N MET A 43 1.84 3.86 0.64
CA MET A 43 3.11 3.25 0.29
C MET A 43 3.61 2.38 1.42
N PHE A 44 4.37 1.36 1.09
CA PHE A 44 5.09 0.58 2.07
C PHE A 44 6.39 0.06 1.47
N TYR A 45 7.32 -0.30 2.34
CA TYR A 45 8.58 -0.89 1.94
C TYR A 45 8.51 -2.39 2.11
N HIS A 46 9.02 -3.12 1.11
CA HIS A 46 9.16 -4.57 1.19
C HIS A 46 10.65 -4.89 1.17
N PHE A 47 11.16 -5.36 2.30
CA PHE A 47 12.57 -5.74 2.41
C PHE A 47 12.75 -7.17 1.96
N LYS A 48 13.92 -7.45 1.38
CA LYS A 48 14.20 -8.78 0.83
C LYS A 48 14.03 -9.92 1.82
N TYR A 49 14.30 -9.65 3.09
CA TYR A 49 14.20 -10.66 4.13
C TYR A 49 12.79 -10.79 4.74
N ASP A 50 11.84 -10.06 4.22
CA ASP A 50 10.47 -10.14 4.70
C ASP A 50 9.74 -11.27 3.99
N GLU A 51 9.77 -12.44 4.60
CA GLU A 51 9.19 -13.65 4.01
C GLU A 51 7.69 -13.57 3.81
N LYS A 52 7.00 -12.83 4.66
CA LYS A 52 5.54 -12.73 4.56
C LYS A 52 5.09 -12.13 3.23
N LEU A 53 5.79 -11.11 2.79
CA LEU A 53 5.45 -10.47 1.52
C LEU A 53 6.05 -11.20 0.32
N SER A 54 7.19 -11.87 0.50
CA SER A 54 7.82 -12.58 -0.60
C SER A 54 7.00 -13.77 -1.09
N HIS A 55 6.10 -14.28 -0.27
CA HIS A 55 5.19 -15.35 -0.66
C HIS A 55 3.93 -14.83 -1.34
N SER A 56 3.74 -13.51 -1.37
CA SER A 56 2.56 -12.90 -1.95
C SER A 56 2.93 -12.32 -3.31
N HIS A 57 2.61 -13.02 -4.38
CA HIS A 57 2.90 -12.54 -5.72
C HIS A 57 1.97 -11.38 -6.06
N ILE A 58 2.48 -10.16 -5.87
CA ILE A 58 1.73 -8.95 -6.16
C ILE A 58 2.36 -8.31 -7.39
N VAL A 59 1.53 -8.07 -8.40
CA VAL A 59 1.99 -7.37 -9.61
C VAL A 59 1.22 -6.08 -9.78
N ILE A 60 1.79 -5.15 -10.55
CA ILE A 60 1.16 -3.87 -10.81
C ILE A 60 -0.22 -4.09 -11.43
N GLY A 61 -1.21 -3.42 -10.88
CA GLY A 61 -2.60 -3.57 -11.28
C GLY A 61 -3.44 -4.45 -10.38
N ASP A 62 -2.79 -5.23 -9.50
CA ASP A 62 -3.52 -6.10 -8.59
C ASP A 62 -4.24 -5.28 -7.51
N CYS A 63 -5.47 -5.71 -7.21
CA CYS A 63 -6.21 -5.20 -6.08
C CYS A 63 -6.02 -6.14 -4.92
N ILE A 64 -5.52 -5.63 -3.82
CA ILE A 64 -5.17 -6.45 -2.66
C ILE A 64 -5.84 -5.93 -1.40
N LEU A 65 -6.16 -6.85 -0.50
CA LEU A 65 -6.62 -6.50 0.83
C LEU A 65 -5.44 -6.70 1.77
N VAL A 66 -5.04 -5.65 2.46
CA VAL A 66 -3.91 -5.70 3.37
C VAL A 66 -4.32 -5.31 4.77
N LYS A 67 -3.68 -5.91 5.76
CA LYS A 67 -3.76 -5.49 7.14
C LYS A 67 -2.48 -4.75 7.45
N ALA A 68 -2.59 -3.53 7.95
CA ALA A 68 -1.43 -2.69 8.16
C ALA A 68 -1.72 -1.61 9.20
N THR A 69 -0.65 -0.95 9.65
CA THR A 69 -0.74 0.21 10.53
C THR A 69 -0.30 1.43 9.74
N ILE A 70 -1.08 2.51 9.81
CA ILE A 70 -0.67 3.79 9.23
C ILE A 70 0.37 4.38 10.17
N ALA A 71 1.64 4.32 9.77
CA ALA A 71 2.74 4.77 10.62
C ALA A 71 2.81 6.29 10.65
N GLU A 72 2.67 6.91 9.49
CA GLU A 72 2.72 8.35 9.39
C GLU A 72 2.16 8.82 8.05
N HIS A 73 1.92 10.12 7.96
CA HIS A 73 1.57 10.77 6.70
C HIS A 73 2.82 11.36 6.09
N ARG A 74 3.03 11.10 4.81
CA ARG A 74 4.21 11.56 4.08
C ARG A 74 3.81 12.28 2.81
N SER A 75 4.70 13.14 2.34
CA SER A 75 4.56 13.78 1.05
C SER A 75 5.73 13.34 0.16
N TYR A 76 5.42 12.96 -1.06
CA TYR A 76 6.43 12.56 -2.02
C TYR A 76 6.09 13.21 -3.36
N ASN A 77 7.01 14.05 -3.87
CA ASN A 77 6.77 14.84 -5.08
C ASN A 77 5.46 15.62 -4.99
N ASP A 78 5.21 16.23 -3.82
CA ASP A 78 4.02 17.03 -3.54
C ASP A 78 2.72 16.23 -3.50
N GLU A 79 2.81 14.90 -3.49
CA GLU A 79 1.64 14.04 -3.34
C GLU A 79 1.57 13.46 -1.92
N PRO A 80 0.40 13.50 -1.28
CA PRO A 80 0.26 12.92 0.06
C PRO A 80 0.15 11.40 -0.02
N PHE A 81 0.84 10.73 0.90
CA PHE A 81 0.81 9.27 1.03
C PHE A 81 0.61 8.89 2.48
N SER A 82 -0.16 7.82 2.71
CA SER A 82 -0.18 7.15 4.00
C SER A 82 0.93 6.11 3.99
N TYR A 83 1.91 6.28 4.87
CA TYR A 83 2.98 5.30 4.97
C TYR A 83 2.53 4.17 5.88
N LEU A 84 2.51 2.95 5.31
CA LEU A 84 2.06 1.76 6.03
C LEU A 84 3.24 0.94 6.51
N ASN A 85 3.10 0.36 7.71
CA ASN A 85 4.06 -0.61 8.19
C ASN A 85 3.32 -1.84 8.70
N ARG A 86 4.06 -2.90 9.01
CA ARG A 86 3.51 -4.19 9.45
C ARG A 86 2.44 -4.69 8.48
N VAL A 87 2.76 -4.57 7.19
CA VAL A 87 1.82 -4.91 6.12
C VAL A 87 1.76 -6.42 5.95
N THR A 88 0.54 -6.96 5.96
CA THR A 88 0.29 -8.36 5.67
C THR A 88 -0.78 -8.41 4.58
N VAL A 89 -0.48 -9.09 3.47
CA VAL A 89 -1.48 -9.27 2.41
C VAL A 89 -2.43 -10.37 2.84
N ILE A 90 -3.70 -10.01 3.02
CA ILE A 90 -4.74 -10.95 3.42
C ILE A 90 -5.31 -11.67 2.20
N ASP A 91 -5.50 -10.93 1.13
CA ASP A 91 -6.11 -11.48 -0.08
C ASP A 91 -5.64 -10.70 -1.29
N ASN A 92 -5.50 -11.37 -2.41
CA ASN A 92 -5.14 -10.74 -3.68
C ASN A 92 -6.23 -11.05 -4.69
N LYS A 93 -7.02 -10.03 -5.03
CA LYS A 93 -8.13 -10.18 -5.99
C LYS A 93 -7.66 -10.12 -7.44
N GLY A 94 -6.39 -9.81 -7.66
CA GLY A 94 -5.85 -9.67 -9.00
C GLY A 94 -6.41 -8.48 -9.74
N SER A 95 -5.99 -8.30 -10.98
CA SER A 95 -6.46 -7.19 -11.80
C SER A 95 -7.89 -7.40 -12.29
N LYS A 96 -8.35 -8.64 -12.36
CA LYS A 96 -9.71 -8.95 -12.81
C LYS A 96 -10.77 -8.55 -11.81
N GLY A 97 -10.40 -8.37 -10.56
CA GLY A 97 -11.36 -7.94 -9.55
C GLY A 97 -11.87 -6.53 -9.79
N SER A 98 -11.28 -5.80 -10.73
CA SER A 98 -11.69 -4.44 -11.05
C SER A 98 -12.79 -4.36 -12.11
N THR A 99 -13.13 -5.46 -12.72
CA THR A 99 -14.16 -5.46 -13.75
C THR A 99 -15.55 -5.57 -13.20
#